data_16d42ef7099d625948d6c1785f243f2b
#
_entry.id   16d42ef7099d625948d6c1785f243f2b
#
_cell.length_a   1.000
_cell.length_b   1.000
_cell.length_c   1.000
_cell.angle_alpha   90.00
_cell.angle_beta   90.00
_cell.angle_gamma   90.00
#
_symmetry.space_group_name_H-M   'P 1'
#
loop_
_entity.id
_entity.type
_entity.pdbx_description
1 polymer ?
#
loop_
_entity_poly.entity_id
_entity_poly.type
_entity_poly.pdbx_seq_one_letter_code
_entity_poly.pdbx_strand_id
1 'polypeptide(L)'
;MRHPLLQKYDRLIDFFGQVLGQDYELSLFDLRAEGCPLIFTAGGLNSGRPLGTPLAAAGLSMLERFRQGDREPLVNSHSVTADGRLLRSSAVILVDGADEPEGLLSVRFDDNRYRDLVDEMLHLCHPDHFWQEIEGLELAGLNRPSDSGQAFSAPDGELTAAEAVRRMLLEANTTADALTSEERLHIISELEKHGYFRLKGAVREVTEVLHCSQASVYRYLTQLRRGAAF
;
A
#
# COMPACT_ATOMS: atom_id res chain seq x y z
N MET A 1 26.82 -20.20 7.14
CA MET A 1 27.46 -19.17 6.29
C MET A 1 26.47 -18.03 6.17
N ARG A 2 26.86 -16.76 6.36
CA ARG A 2 25.96 -15.64 6.11
C ARG A 2 25.70 -15.48 4.61
N HIS A 3 24.48 -15.10 4.23
CA HIS A 3 24.11 -14.86 2.83
C HIS A 3 25.03 -13.79 2.19
N PRO A 4 25.52 -13.92 0.95
CA PRO A 4 26.47 -12.98 0.33
C PRO A 4 25.98 -11.53 0.29
N LEU A 5 24.68 -11.30 0.00
CA LEU A 5 24.07 -9.97 0.04
C LEU A 5 24.06 -9.37 1.45
N LEU A 6 23.80 -10.19 2.48
CA LEU A 6 23.90 -9.74 3.86
C LEU A 6 25.31 -9.28 4.21
N GLN A 7 26.34 -9.98 3.76
CA GLN A 7 27.74 -9.57 4.02
C GLN A 7 28.07 -8.23 3.38
N LYS A 8 27.44 -7.91 2.25
CA LYS A 8 27.64 -6.65 1.53
C LYS A 8 26.93 -5.47 2.15
N TYR A 9 25.71 -5.67 2.65
CA TYR A 9 24.81 -4.60 3.06
C TYR A 9 24.46 -4.60 4.57
N ASP A 10 24.91 -5.58 5.36
CA ASP A 10 24.55 -5.75 6.78
C ASP A 10 24.78 -4.48 7.61
N ARG A 11 25.97 -3.89 7.50
CA ARG A 11 26.33 -2.67 8.24
C ARG A 11 25.41 -1.49 7.91
N LEU A 12 25.03 -1.35 6.65
CA LEU A 12 24.16 -0.26 6.21
C LEU A 12 22.75 -0.48 6.70
N ILE A 13 22.23 -1.71 6.59
CA ILE A 13 20.88 -2.05 7.02
C ILE A 13 20.77 -1.99 8.55
N ASP A 14 21.74 -2.50 9.30
CA ASP A 14 21.79 -2.39 10.74
C ASP A 14 21.83 -0.93 11.21
N PHE A 15 22.63 -0.09 10.56
CA PHE A 15 22.71 1.33 10.85
C PHE A 15 21.33 2.00 10.65
N PHE A 16 20.70 1.82 9.51
CA PHE A 16 19.38 2.39 9.25
C PHE A 16 18.29 1.80 10.16
N GLY A 17 18.35 0.51 10.49
CA GLY A 17 17.44 -0.12 11.43
C GLY A 17 17.47 0.52 12.83
N GLN A 18 18.65 1.02 13.24
CA GLN A 18 18.81 1.73 14.52
C GLN A 18 18.38 3.21 14.42
N VAL A 19 18.71 3.89 13.32
CA VAL A 19 18.47 5.32 13.13
C VAL A 19 16.99 5.64 12.89
N LEU A 20 16.30 4.81 12.11
CA LEU A 20 14.92 5.07 11.70
C LEU A 20 13.90 4.78 12.81
N GLY A 21 14.26 3.95 13.80
CA GLY A 21 13.43 3.72 14.98
C GLY A 21 12.33 2.65 14.79
N GLN A 22 11.40 2.64 15.75
CA GLN A 22 10.45 1.52 15.93
C GLN A 22 9.32 1.46 14.92
N ASP A 23 9.02 2.56 14.24
CA ASP A 23 7.92 2.64 13.29
C ASP A 23 8.35 2.25 11.85
N TYR A 24 9.63 1.82 11.70
CA TYR A 24 10.21 1.43 10.41
C TYR A 24 10.58 -0.04 10.36
N GLU A 25 10.45 -0.64 9.18
CA GLU A 25 11.00 -1.96 8.83
C GLU A 25 11.81 -1.84 7.56
N LEU A 26 13.04 -2.34 7.60
CA LEU A 26 13.86 -2.58 6.44
C LEU A 26 13.80 -4.07 6.09
N SER A 27 13.64 -4.38 4.83
CA SER A 27 13.57 -5.75 4.32
C SER A 27 14.50 -5.90 3.12
N LEU A 28 15.33 -6.94 3.14
CA LEU A 28 16.23 -7.29 2.04
C LEU A 28 15.80 -8.62 1.41
N PHE A 29 15.57 -8.60 0.10
CA PHE A 29 15.24 -9.77 -0.70
C PHE A 29 16.42 -10.13 -1.62
N ASP A 30 16.62 -11.42 -1.85
CA ASP A 30 17.58 -11.92 -2.82
C ASP A 30 16.89 -12.13 -4.17
N LEU A 31 17.22 -11.30 -5.16
CA LEU A 31 16.62 -11.37 -6.51
C LEU A 31 17.25 -12.47 -7.41
N ARG A 32 18.34 -13.10 -6.97
CA ARG A 32 19.02 -14.18 -7.69
C ARG A 32 18.49 -15.56 -7.34
N ALA A 33 17.86 -15.69 -6.17
CA ALA A 33 17.27 -16.94 -5.73
C ALA A 33 15.86 -17.12 -6.31
N GLU A 34 15.43 -18.36 -6.47
CA GLU A 34 14.08 -18.70 -6.91
C GLU A 34 13.04 -18.16 -5.91
N GLY A 35 11.99 -17.49 -6.42
CA GLY A 35 10.97 -16.84 -5.61
C GLY A 35 11.42 -15.53 -4.95
N CYS A 36 12.64 -15.09 -5.18
CA CYS A 36 13.17 -13.84 -4.61
C CYS A 36 12.90 -13.71 -3.10
N PRO A 37 13.41 -14.62 -2.25
CA PRO A 37 13.02 -14.72 -0.86
C PRO A 37 13.51 -13.54 -0.01
N LEU A 38 12.75 -13.24 1.03
CA LEU A 38 13.17 -12.34 2.11
C LEU A 38 14.33 -12.98 2.89
N ILE A 39 15.49 -12.32 2.91
CA ILE A 39 16.70 -12.85 3.55
C ILE A 39 17.08 -12.12 4.85
N PHE A 40 16.54 -10.91 5.05
CA PHE A 40 16.83 -10.13 6.24
C PHE A 40 15.75 -9.07 6.50
N THR A 41 15.48 -8.79 7.78
CA THR A 41 14.69 -7.66 8.25
C THR A 41 15.40 -6.96 9.40
N ALA A 42 15.28 -5.62 9.47
CA ALA A 42 15.76 -4.79 10.56
C ALA A 42 14.75 -3.67 10.85
N GLY A 43 14.86 -3.06 12.04
CA GLY A 43 13.95 -2.01 12.50
C GLY A 43 12.96 -2.54 13.53
N GLY A 44 12.12 -1.65 14.07
CA GLY A 44 11.19 -1.95 15.15
C GLY A 44 9.80 -2.38 14.68
N LEU A 45 9.41 -2.00 13.48
CA LEU A 45 8.15 -2.43 12.89
C LEU A 45 8.25 -3.92 12.51
N ASN A 46 7.47 -4.74 13.20
CA ASN A 46 7.40 -6.17 12.92
C ASN A 46 6.17 -6.47 12.06
N SER A 47 6.39 -6.65 10.77
CA SER A 47 5.32 -7.05 9.84
C SER A 47 4.89 -8.50 9.96
N GLY A 48 5.56 -9.28 10.80
CA GLY A 48 5.27 -10.72 10.96
C GLY A 48 5.71 -11.59 9.79
N ARG A 49 6.38 -11.06 8.77
CA ARG A 49 6.85 -11.84 7.63
C ARG A 49 8.05 -12.71 8.02
N PRO A 50 7.97 -14.03 7.88
CA PRO A 50 9.10 -14.91 8.14
C PRO A 50 10.18 -14.77 7.07
N LEU A 51 11.43 -15.01 7.43
CA LEU A 51 12.51 -15.16 6.45
C LEU A 51 12.18 -16.30 5.48
N GLY A 52 12.51 -16.12 4.21
CA GLY A 52 12.13 -17.03 3.15
C GLY A 52 10.81 -16.68 2.46
N THR A 53 10.04 -15.70 2.97
CA THR A 53 8.82 -15.22 2.30
C THR A 53 9.16 -14.75 0.87
N PRO A 54 8.47 -15.24 -0.16
CA PRO A 54 8.69 -14.81 -1.54
C PRO A 54 8.43 -13.31 -1.72
N LEU A 55 9.11 -12.70 -2.68
CA LEU A 55 8.85 -11.32 -3.08
C LEU A 55 7.44 -11.20 -3.64
N ALA A 56 6.70 -10.22 -3.17
CA ALA A 56 5.33 -9.97 -3.61
C ALA A 56 5.25 -9.46 -5.05
N ALA A 57 4.06 -9.54 -5.65
CA ALA A 57 3.78 -9.15 -7.04
C ALA A 57 4.32 -7.76 -7.40
N ALA A 58 4.21 -6.81 -6.48
CA ALA A 58 4.72 -5.46 -6.66
C ALA A 58 6.24 -5.39 -6.82
N GLY A 59 6.98 -6.13 -6.00
CA GLY A 59 8.43 -6.22 -6.12
C GLY A 59 8.85 -6.94 -7.41
N LEU A 60 8.10 -7.96 -7.82
CA LEU A 60 8.31 -8.65 -9.10
C LEU A 60 8.07 -7.69 -10.29
N SER A 61 7.01 -6.89 -10.24
CA SER A 61 6.73 -5.87 -11.24
C SER A 61 7.84 -4.81 -11.32
N MET A 62 8.37 -4.39 -10.16
CA MET A 62 9.52 -3.48 -10.11
C MET A 62 10.77 -4.10 -10.74
N LEU A 63 11.04 -5.38 -10.49
CA LEU A 63 12.15 -6.11 -11.12
C LEU A 63 11.99 -6.23 -12.64
N GLU A 64 10.76 -6.48 -13.10
CA GLU A 64 10.43 -6.53 -14.52
C GLU A 64 10.69 -5.17 -15.21
N ARG A 65 10.18 -4.07 -14.63
CA ARG A 65 10.43 -2.70 -15.11
C ARG A 65 11.92 -2.38 -15.14
N PHE A 66 12.65 -2.77 -14.10
CA PHE A 66 14.08 -2.60 -14.03
C PHE A 66 14.80 -3.29 -15.21
N ARG A 67 14.41 -4.52 -15.56
CA ARG A 67 14.93 -5.26 -16.72
C ARG A 67 14.59 -4.59 -18.05
N GLN A 68 13.48 -3.85 -18.11
CA GLN A 68 13.06 -3.07 -19.28
C GLN A 68 13.77 -1.70 -19.36
N GLY A 69 14.66 -1.37 -18.41
CA GLY A 69 15.45 -0.14 -18.39
C GLY A 69 14.94 0.95 -17.48
N ASP A 70 13.84 0.75 -16.77
CA ASP A 70 13.35 1.69 -15.75
C ASP A 70 14.12 1.46 -14.43
N ARG A 71 15.06 2.37 -14.15
CA ARG A 71 15.97 2.30 -13.00
C ARG A 71 15.50 3.10 -11.80
N GLU A 72 14.34 3.75 -11.91
CA GLU A 72 13.85 4.63 -10.86
C GLU A 72 13.45 3.85 -9.59
N PRO A 73 13.92 4.29 -8.41
CA PRO A 73 13.47 3.70 -7.17
C PRO A 73 12.03 4.09 -6.89
N LEU A 74 11.32 3.22 -6.22
CA LEU A 74 10.02 3.56 -5.69
C LEU A 74 10.19 4.33 -4.39
N VAL A 75 9.61 5.53 -4.28
CA VAL A 75 9.71 6.37 -3.09
C VAL A 75 8.34 6.80 -2.60
N ASN A 76 8.09 6.61 -1.29
CA ASN A 76 6.87 7.07 -0.61
C ASN A 76 5.56 6.60 -1.23
N SER A 77 5.52 5.38 -1.72
CA SER A 77 4.29 4.71 -2.13
C SER A 77 3.49 4.25 -0.92
N HIS A 78 2.20 4.02 -1.12
CA HIS A 78 1.33 3.50 -0.09
C HIS A 78 1.10 2.00 -0.32
N SER A 79 1.08 1.24 0.77
CA SER A 79 0.69 -0.17 0.79
C SER A 79 -0.27 -0.43 1.95
N VAL A 80 -1.13 -1.42 1.81
CA VAL A 80 -2.01 -1.87 2.89
C VAL A 80 -1.53 -3.23 3.34
N THR A 81 -1.45 -3.45 4.65
CA THR A 81 -1.17 -4.76 5.23
C THR A 81 -2.42 -5.63 5.25
N ALA A 82 -2.26 -6.94 5.46
CA ALA A 82 -3.38 -7.88 5.55
C ALA A 82 -4.39 -7.54 6.66
N ASP A 83 -3.94 -6.87 7.72
CA ASP A 83 -4.76 -6.35 8.81
C ASP A 83 -5.33 -4.94 8.54
N GLY A 84 -5.20 -4.44 7.29
CA GLY A 84 -5.79 -3.17 6.84
C GLY A 84 -5.02 -1.92 7.24
N ARG A 85 -3.80 -2.04 7.80
CA ARG A 85 -2.96 -0.89 8.13
C ARG A 85 -2.36 -0.29 6.87
N LEU A 86 -2.42 1.03 6.77
CA LEU A 86 -1.75 1.77 5.70
C LEU A 86 -0.29 1.97 6.07
N LEU A 87 0.61 1.54 5.21
CA LEU A 87 2.04 1.76 5.34
C LEU A 87 2.56 2.63 4.20
N ARG A 88 3.54 3.46 4.50
CA ARG A 88 4.35 4.13 3.48
C ARG A 88 5.55 3.26 3.14
N SER A 89 5.70 2.91 1.87
CA SER A 89 6.73 1.99 1.39
C SER A 89 7.63 2.67 0.37
N SER A 90 8.92 2.37 0.46
CA SER A 90 9.93 2.74 -0.55
C SER A 90 10.75 1.51 -0.88
N ALA A 91 11.18 1.37 -2.12
CA ALA A 91 12.00 0.24 -2.55
C ALA A 91 13.02 0.64 -3.61
N VAL A 92 14.16 -0.01 -3.59
CA VAL A 92 15.22 0.15 -4.59
C VAL A 92 15.80 -1.20 -4.95
N ILE A 93 16.09 -1.40 -6.23
CA ILE A 93 16.84 -2.57 -6.69
C ILE A 93 18.32 -2.31 -6.50
N LEU A 94 18.98 -3.23 -5.85
CA LEU A 94 20.41 -3.25 -5.64
C LEU A 94 21.05 -4.02 -6.79
N VAL A 95 22.13 -3.47 -7.32
CA VAL A 95 22.84 -4.06 -8.46
C VAL A 95 24.25 -4.49 -8.08
N ASP A 96 24.77 -5.44 -8.80
CA ASP A 96 26.18 -5.83 -8.70
C ASP A 96 27.10 -4.92 -9.55
N GLY A 97 28.39 -5.30 -9.64
CA GLY A 97 29.37 -4.55 -10.43
C GLY A 97 29.15 -4.60 -11.96
N ALA A 98 28.26 -5.45 -12.43
CA ALA A 98 27.87 -5.58 -13.84
C ALA A 98 26.50 -4.91 -14.13
N ASP A 99 25.95 -4.16 -13.19
CA ASP A 99 24.61 -3.53 -13.26
C ASP A 99 23.44 -4.53 -13.32
N GLU A 100 23.69 -5.78 -12.87
CA GLU A 100 22.66 -6.81 -12.80
C GLU A 100 21.94 -6.80 -11.44
N PRO A 101 20.61 -7.01 -11.40
CA PRO A 101 19.86 -7.00 -10.15
C PRO A 101 20.30 -8.13 -9.24
N GLU A 102 20.74 -7.80 -8.03
CA GLU A 102 21.16 -8.78 -7.02
C GLU A 102 20.25 -8.82 -5.80
N GLY A 103 19.62 -7.69 -5.45
CA GLY A 103 18.76 -7.59 -4.29
C GLY A 103 17.70 -6.51 -4.43
N LEU A 104 16.66 -6.58 -3.58
CA LEU A 104 15.70 -5.50 -3.41
C LEU A 104 15.71 -5.10 -1.94
N LEU A 105 16.02 -3.83 -1.69
CA LEU A 105 15.87 -3.21 -0.38
C LEU A 105 14.54 -2.47 -0.31
N SER A 106 13.71 -2.84 0.66
CA SER A 106 12.44 -2.16 0.95
C SER A 106 12.50 -1.52 2.32
N VAL A 107 11.99 -0.31 2.42
CA VAL A 107 11.78 0.43 3.67
C VAL A 107 10.30 0.69 3.81
N ARG A 108 9.72 0.24 4.93
CA ARG A 108 8.32 0.49 5.27
C ARG A 108 8.22 1.31 6.53
N PHE A 109 7.26 2.21 6.57
CA PHE A 109 6.97 3.09 7.70
C PHE A 109 5.50 3.01 8.05
N ASP A 110 5.21 2.73 9.33
CA ASP A 110 3.86 2.74 9.88
C ASP A 110 3.56 4.14 10.44
N ASP A 111 2.73 4.91 9.73
CA ASP A 111 2.34 6.25 10.14
C ASP A 111 0.97 6.30 10.85
N ASN A 112 0.34 5.13 11.10
CA ASN A 112 -1.00 5.08 11.68
C ASN A 112 -1.06 5.78 13.06
N ARG A 113 -0.05 5.55 13.91
CA ARG A 113 0.02 6.22 15.22
C ARG A 113 0.03 7.75 15.12
N TYR A 114 0.67 8.29 14.09
CA TYR A 114 0.71 9.74 13.87
C TYR A 114 -0.61 10.26 13.33
N ARG A 115 -1.30 9.47 12.53
CA ARG A 115 -2.65 9.77 12.03
C ARG A 115 -3.65 9.79 13.19
N ASP A 116 -3.64 8.76 14.04
CA ASP A 116 -4.49 8.69 15.23
C ASP A 116 -4.30 9.91 16.12
N LEU A 117 -3.04 10.36 16.33
CA LEU A 117 -2.74 11.56 17.10
C LEU A 117 -3.28 12.84 16.44
N VAL A 118 -3.19 12.95 15.12
CA VAL A 118 -3.78 14.07 14.36
C VAL A 118 -5.29 14.07 14.54
N ASP A 119 -5.94 12.92 14.43
CA ASP A 119 -7.40 12.78 14.60
C ASP A 119 -7.82 13.16 16.03
N GLU A 120 -7.09 12.72 17.05
CA GLU A 120 -7.33 13.13 18.44
C GLU A 120 -7.18 14.65 18.63
N MET A 121 -6.14 15.26 18.06
CA MET A 121 -5.93 16.72 18.13
C MET A 121 -7.09 17.47 17.45
N LEU A 122 -7.57 16.97 16.33
CA LEU A 122 -8.66 17.57 15.59
C LEU A 122 -9.98 17.45 16.36
N HIS A 123 -10.24 16.31 17.01
CA HIS A 123 -11.38 16.13 17.90
C HIS A 123 -11.37 17.06 19.12
N LEU A 124 -10.18 17.37 19.66
CA LEU A 124 -10.04 18.34 20.74
C LEU A 124 -10.34 19.77 20.28
N CYS A 125 -9.96 20.12 19.06
CA CYS A 125 -10.17 21.46 18.52
C CYS A 125 -11.61 21.67 17.99
N HIS A 126 -12.25 20.60 17.52
CA HIS A 126 -13.56 20.62 16.87
C HIS A 126 -14.43 19.47 17.40
N PRO A 127 -15.03 19.59 18.58
CA PRO A 127 -15.83 18.52 19.21
C PRO A 127 -17.16 18.24 18.50
N ASP A 128 -17.56 19.06 17.55
CA ASP A 128 -18.75 18.92 16.71
C ASP A 128 -18.43 18.20 15.39
N HIS A 129 -19.44 17.57 14.80
CA HIS A 129 -19.32 16.81 13.56
C HIS A 129 -18.88 17.61 12.32
N PHE A 130 -18.61 18.90 12.45
CA PHE A 130 -18.11 19.78 11.40
C PHE A 130 -16.81 19.27 10.80
N TRP A 131 -15.98 18.56 11.58
CA TRP A 131 -14.74 17.99 11.13
C TRP A 131 -14.92 16.88 10.07
N GLN A 132 -15.95 16.06 10.17
CA GLN A 132 -16.25 15.00 9.19
C GLN A 132 -16.60 15.55 7.80
N GLU A 133 -17.09 16.79 7.73
CA GLU A 133 -17.35 17.48 6.46
C GLU A 133 -16.10 18.08 5.85
N ILE A 134 -15.12 18.51 6.66
CA ILE A 134 -13.85 19.09 6.21
C ILE A 134 -12.85 17.99 5.80
N GLU A 135 -12.84 16.84 6.46
CA GLU A 135 -11.96 15.71 6.14
C GLU A 135 -12.10 15.25 4.67
N GLY A 136 -13.30 15.33 4.11
CA GLY A 136 -13.56 15.12 2.69
C GLY A 136 -13.01 16.22 1.76
N LEU A 137 -12.79 17.44 2.26
CA LEU A 137 -12.39 18.60 1.48
C LEU A 137 -10.89 18.93 1.61
N GLU A 138 -10.32 18.85 2.80
CA GLU A 138 -8.93 19.27 3.04
C GLU A 138 -7.90 18.17 2.76
N LEU A 139 -8.20 16.90 2.99
CA LEU A 139 -7.35 15.80 2.54
C LEU A 139 -7.26 15.75 1.00
N ALA A 140 -8.29 16.20 0.28
CA ALA A 140 -8.23 16.41 -1.16
C ALA A 140 -7.32 17.60 -1.55
N GLY A 141 -7.12 18.59 -0.68
CA GLY A 141 -6.34 19.80 -0.94
C GLY A 141 -4.88 19.75 -0.46
N LEU A 142 -4.59 19.04 0.64
CA LEU A 142 -3.24 18.88 1.19
C LEU A 142 -2.42 17.80 0.45
N ASN A 143 -3.08 16.91 -0.25
CA ASN A 143 -2.46 15.95 -1.15
C ASN A 143 -2.29 16.51 -2.56
N ARG A 144 -1.49 17.58 -2.74
CA ARG A 144 -0.97 17.88 -4.07
C ARG A 144 -0.13 16.71 -4.54
N PRO A 145 -0.40 16.15 -5.71
CA PRO A 145 0.45 15.10 -6.26
C PRO A 145 1.82 15.70 -6.57
N SER A 146 2.88 15.19 -5.96
CA SER A 146 4.14 15.13 -6.67
C SER A 146 3.88 14.18 -7.84
N ASP A 147 4.12 14.66 -9.04
CA ASP A 147 3.71 14.12 -10.35
C ASP A 147 4.44 12.82 -10.75
N SER A 148 4.74 11.92 -9.82
CA SER A 148 5.46 10.67 -10.05
C SER A 148 4.93 9.45 -9.26
N GLY A 149 3.71 9.52 -8.75
CA GLY A 149 3.12 8.43 -7.97
C GLY A 149 2.43 7.39 -8.84
N GLN A 150 3.17 6.49 -9.47
CA GLN A 150 2.59 5.22 -9.91
C GLN A 150 2.11 4.45 -8.68
N ALA A 151 0.85 4.07 -8.68
CA ALA A 151 0.28 3.24 -7.62
C ALA A 151 1.03 1.91 -7.57
N PHE A 152 1.72 1.69 -6.47
CA PHE A 152 2.41 0.43 -6.22
C PHE A 152 1.45 -0.51 -5.52
N SER A 153 1.20 -1.67 -6.11
CA SER A 153 0.47 -2.75 -5.46
C SER A 153 1.21 -3.18 -4.19
N ALA A 154 0.46 -3.47 -3.14
CA ALA A 154 1.01 -3.80 -1.83
C ALA A 154 2.09 -4.89 -1.90
N PRO A 155 3.20 -4.79 -1.14
CA PRO A 155 4.29 -5.77 -1.15
C PRO A 155 3.88 -7.17 -0.66
N ASP A 156 2.72 -7.31 -0.07
CA ASP A 156 2.25 -8.56 0.55
C ASP A 156 1.25 -9.34 -0.33
N GLY A 157 1.18 -9.05 -1.63
CA GLY A 157 0.28 -9.74 -2.56
C GLY A 157 -1.16 -9.21 -2.52
N GLU A 158 -1.40 -8.11 -1.82
CA GLU A 158 -2.70 -7.45 -1.83
C GLU A 158 -2.89 -6.66 -3.12
N LEU A 159 -4.07 -6.80 -3.67
CA LEU A 159 -4.50 -6.20 -4.92
C LEU A 159 -4.68 -4.68 -4.75
N THR A 160 -4.47 -3.90 -5.82
CA THR A 160 -4.98 -2.53 -5.87
C THR A 160 -6.50 -2.54 -5.72
N ALA A 161 -7.11 -1.40 -5.40
CA ALA A 161 -8.57 -1.30 -5.35
C ALA A 161 -9.20 -1.72 -6.69
N ALA A 162 -8.57 -1.36 -7.81
CA ALA A 162 -8.99 -1.77 -9.15
C ALA A 162 -8.91 -3.28 -9.36
N GLU A 163 -7.82 -3.91 -8.94
CA GLU A 163 -7.62 -5.37 -9.06
C GLU A 163 -8.57 -6.14 -8.15
N ALA A 164 -8.81 -5.66 -6.93
CA ALA A 164 -9.78 -6.24 -6.01
C ALA A 164 -11.19 -6.22 -6.62
N VAL A 165 -11.62 -5.10 -7.21
CA VAL A 165 -12.89 -5.01 -7.93
C VAL A 165 -12.95 -6.00 -9.09
N ARG A 166 -11.89 -6.04 -9.93
CA ARG A 166 -11.85 -6.97 -11.07
C ARG A 166 -11.95 -8.44 -10.63
N ARG A 167 -11.29 -8.79 -9.54
CA ARG A 167 -11.38 -10.13 -8.96
C ARG A 167 -12.78 -10.45 -8.48
N MET A 168 -13.43 -9.54 -7.75
CA MET A 168 -14.82 -9.72 -7.31
C MET A 168 -15.78 -9.88 -8.49
N LEU A 169 -15.59 -9.13 -9.58
CA LEU A 169 -16.38 -9.25 -10.81
C LEU A 169 -16.19 -10.62 -11.48
N LEU A 170 -14.94 -11.12 -11.52
CA LEU A 170 -14.64 -12.43 -12.07
C LEU A 170 -15.24 -13.57 -11.23
N GLU A 171 -15.12 -13.49 -9.90
CA GLU A 171 -15.70 -14.47 -8.96
C GLU A 171 -17.24 -14.51 -9.05
N ALA A 172 -17.87 -13.34 -9.23
CA ALA A 172 -19.31 -13.22 -9.43
C ALA A 172 -19.76 -13.54 -10.88
N ASN A 173 -18.82 -13.82 -11.78
CA ASN A 173 -19.05 -14.05 -13.22
C ASN A 173 -19.94 -12.96 -13.84
N THR A 174 -19.66 -11.70 -13.54
CA THR A 174 -20.44 -10.52 -13.98
C THR A 174 -19.53 -9.42 -14.51
N THR A 175 -20.12 -8.39 -15.10
CA THR A 175 -19.43 -7.20 -15.59
C THR A 175 -19.89 -5.96 -14.82
N ALA A 176 -19.06 -4.91 -14.81
CA ALA A 176 -19.40 -3.65 -14.13
C ALA A 176 -20.72 -3.02 -14.57
N ASP A 177 -21.05 -3.16 -15.86
CA ASP A 177 -22.28 -2.59 -16.43
C ASP A 177 -23.53 -3.39 -16.08
N ALA A 178 -23.38 -4.67 -15.76
CA ALA A 178 -24.49 -5.55 -15.37
C ALA A 178 -24.84 -5.47 -13.87
N LEU A 179 -24.00 -4.81 -13.07
CA LEU A 179 -24.20 -4.71 -11.63
C LEU A 179 -25.42 -3.85 -11.28
N THR A 180 -26.25 -4.39 -10.38
CA THR A 180 -27.28 -3.63 -9.68
C THR A 180 -26.73 -2.65 -8.66
N SER A 181 -27.54 -1.72 -8.16
CA SER A 181 -27.12 -0.78 -7.11
C SER A 181 -26.74 -1.48 -5.79
N GLU A 182 -27.39 -2.60 -5.48
CA GLU A 182 -27.11 -3.40 -4.27
C GLU A 182 -25.79 -4.14 -4.39
N GLU A 183 -25.48 -4.71 -5.55
CA GLU A 183 -24.21 -5.38 -5.82
C GLU A 183 -23.04 -4.39 -5.81
N ARG A 184 -23.22 -3.18 -6.36
CA ARG A 184 -22.24 -2.11 -6.26
C ARG A 184 -22.00 -1.68 -4.83
N LEU A 185 -23.05 -1.55 -4.02
CA LEU A 185 -22.95 -1.25 -2.59
C LEU A 185 -22.18 -2.37 -1.86
N HIS A 186 -22.44 -3.63 -2.20
CA HIS A 186 -21.76 -4.77 -1.61
C HIS A 186 -20.25 -4.75 -1.93
N ILE A 187 -19.86 -4.55 -3.21
CA ILE A 187 -18.45 -4.43 -3.61
C ILE A 187 -17.77 -3.29 -2.83
N ILE A 188 -18.41 -2.12 -2.76
CA ILE A 188 -17.85 -0.96 -2.05
C ILE A 188 -17.75 -1.24 -0.54
N SER A 189 -18.71 -1.99 0.04
CA SER A 189 -18.65 -2.42 1.44
C SER A 189 -17.47 -3.33 1.71
N GLU A 190 -17.18 -4.29 0.85
CA GLU A 190 -16.03 -5.17 1.01
C GLU A 190 -14.72 -4.42 0.87
N LEU A 191 -14.61 -3.50 -0.09
CA LEU A 191 -13.43 -2.64 -0.22
C LEU A 191 -13.22 -1.74 1.01
N GLU A 192 -14.28 -1.18 1.58
CA GLU A 192 -14.20 -0.35 2.81
C GLU A 192 -13.77 -1.19 4.02
N LYS A 193 -14.33 -2.40 4.21
CA LYS A 193 -13.93 -3.33 5.29
C LYS A 193 -12.45 -3.68 5.22
N HIS A 194 -11.92 -3.86 4.01
CA HIS A 194 -10.51 -4.17 3.77
C HIS A 194 -9.61 -2.93 3.69
N GLY A 195 -10.16 -1.73 3.94
CA GLY A 195 -9.39 -0.50 4.02
C GLY A 195 -8.91 0.09 2.69
N TYR A 196 -9.36 -0.43 1.54
CA TYR A 196 -8.91 0.05 0.23
C TYR A 196 -9.15 1.55 0.01
N PHE A 197 -10.23 2.11 0.55
CA PHE A 197 -10.53 3.55 0.40
C PHE A 197 -9.65 4.46 1.25
N ARG A 198 -8.77 3.91 2.09
CA ARG A 198 -7.68 4.65 2.74
C ARG A 198 -6.51 4.90 1.79
N LEU A 199 -6.45 4.20 0.66
CA LEU A 199 -5.43 4.39 -0.37
C LEU A 199 -5.74 5.62 -1.23
N LYS A 200 -4.71 6.43 -1.47
CA LYS A 200 -4.82 7.57 -2.40
C LYS A 200 -5.13 7.07 -3.81
N GLY A 201 -6.15 7.64 -4.40
CA GLY A 201 -6.57 7.25 -5.75
C GLY A 201 -7.54 6.08 -5.83
N ALA A 202 -7.75 5.33 -4.72
CA ALA A 202 -8.64 4.17 -4.72
C ALA A 202 -10.06 4.49 -5.23
N VAL A 203 -10.62 5.63 -4.85
CA VAL A 203 -11.93 6.07 -5.36
C VAL A 203 -11.91 6.19 -6.88
N ARG A 204 -10.85 6.79 -7.44
CA ARG A 204 -10.69 6.93 -8.90
C ARG A 204 -10.54 5.57 -9.57
N GLU A 205 -9.68 4.70 -9.03
CA GLU A 205 -9.50 3.33 -9.54
C GLU A 205 -10.81 2.54 -9.55
N VAL A 206 -11.56 2.61 -8.46
CA VAL A 206 -12.88 1.96 -8.34
C VAL A 206 -13.88 2.54 -9.33
N THR A 207 -13.91 3.87 -9.54
CA THR A 207 -14.80 4.50 -10.52
C THR A 207 -14.50 4.09 -11.95
N GLU A 208 -13.22 3.97 -12.30
CA GLU A 208 -12.78 3.52 -13.62
C GLU A 208 -13.21 2.07 -13.91
N VAL A 209 -13.09 1.17 -12.91
CA VAL A 209 -13.46 -0.24 -13.10
C VAL A 209 -14.97 -0.48 -13.00
N LEU A 210 -15.68 0.24 -12.12
CA LEU A 210 -17.14 0.11 -11.95
C LEU A 210 -17.96 0.96 -12.93
N HIS A 211 -17.31 1.70 -13.80
CA HIS A 211 -17.94 2.62 -14.77
C HIS A 211 -18.96 3.56 -14.11
N CYS A 212 -18.61 4.14 -12.95
CA CYS A 212 -19.50 5.02 -12.19
C CYS A 212 -18.80 6.34 -11.83
N SER A 213 -19.57 7.33 -11.36
CA SER A 213 -19.01 8.61 -10.92
C SER A 213 -18.41 8.52 -9.52
N GLN A 214 -17.42 9.37 -9.22
CA GLN A 214 -16.89 9.50 -7.86
C GLN A 214 -17.99 9.85 -6.84
N ALA A 215 -18.93 10.72 -7.23
CA ALA A 215 -20.09 11.06 -6.41
C ALA A 215 -20.93 9.84 -6.03
N SER A 216 -21.01 8.84 -6.94
CA SER A 216 -21.71 7.58 -6.65
C SER A 216 -20.99 6.76 -5.60
N VAL A 217 -19.65 6.64 -5.69
CA VAL A 217 -18.83 5.92 -4.70
C VAL A 217 -18.93 6.59 -3.33
N TYR A 218 -18.79 7.91 -3.25
CA TYR A 218 -18.94 8.64 -1.99
C TYR A 218 -20.36 8.51 -1.38
N ARG A 219 -21.40 8.49 -2.21
CA ARG A 219 -22.76 8.24 -1.73
C ARG A 219 -22.90 6.85 -1.08
N TYR A 220 -22.31 5.82 -1.69
CA TYR A 220 -22.31 4.45 -1.13
C TYR A 220 -21.50 4.38 0.16
N LEU A 221 -20.33 4.99 0.24
CA LEU A 221 -19.53 5.07 1.46
C LEU A 221 -20.28 5.78 2.59
N THR A 222 -20.95 6.89 2.30
CA THR A 222 -21.78 7.61 3.27
C THR A 222 -22.95 6.75 3.77
N GLN A 223 -23.57 5.99 2.88
CA GLN A 223 -24.66 5.08 3.25
C GLN A 223 -24.18 3.96 4.18
N LEU A 224 -23.01 3.37 3.90
CA LEU A 224 -22.41 2.33 4.74
C LEU A 224 -22.06 2.84 6.14
N ARG A 225 -21.42 4.02 6.22
CA ARG A 225 -21.06 4.64 7.50
C ARG A 225 -22.26 5.02 8.35
N ARG A 226 -23.36 5.46 7.73
CA ARG A 226 -24.63 5.74 8.44
C ARG A 226 -25.34 4.46 8.90
N GLY A 227 -25.24 3.36 8.15
CA GLY A 227 -25.82 2.07 8.53
C GLY A 227 -25.05 1.32 9.62
N ALA A 228 -23.79 1.65 9.86
CA ALA A 228 -22.96 1.06 10.92
C ALA A 228 -23.11 1.76 12.30
N ALA A 229 -23.93 2.82 12.38
CA ALA A 229 -24.15 3.61 13.60
C ALA A 229 -25.40 3.18 14.41
N PHE A 230 -25.90 1.92 14.21
CA PHE A 230 -26.97 1.32 15.02
C PHE A 230 -26.56 -0.04 15.57
#